data_218d65f828ad80761538828d153c8fbc
#
_entry.id   218d65f828ad80761538828d153c8fbc
#
_cell.length_a   1.000
_cell.length_b   1.000
_cell.length_c   1.000
_cell.angle_alpha   90.00
_cell.angle_beta   90.00
_cell.angle_gamma   90.00
#
_symmetry.space_group_name_H-M   'P 1'
#
loop_
_entity.id
_entity.type
_entity.pdbx_description
1 polymer ?
#
loop_
_entity_poly.entity_id
_entity_poly.type
_entity_poly.pdbx_seq_one_letter_code
_entity_poly.pdbx_strand_id
1 'polypeptide(L)'
;MDGIVDIYMPDFKFWDPRQARRYAKAPDYPEVARRAIKEMHRQVGPLVTDENGLALRGVLVRHLVMPGDVAGTQDIMRWIAREMGPDTYVNLMAQYHPAGRVSATEYPEIYRCITGSEIRQAIDAFHAAGLSRLDRDPVDFAQMVSCH
;
A
#
# COMPACT_ATOMS: atom_id res chain seq x y z
N MET A 1 15.13 14.75 -10.13
CA MET A 1 15.09 14.83 -8.64
C MET A 1 16.17 13.99 -7.97
N ASP A 2 17.04 13.39 -8.76
CA ASP A 2 18.17 12.62 -8.26
C ASP A 2 19.10 13.51 -7.43
N GLY A 3 19.43 13.11 -6.20
CA GLY A 3 20.25 13.88 -5.26
C GLY A 3 19.57 15.07 -4.57
N ILE A 4 18.26 15.24 -4.73
CA ILE A 4 17.48 16.33 -4.09
C ILE A 4 16.55 15.80 -3.02
N VAL A 5 15.92 14.62 -3.24
CA VAL A 5 14.96 14.02 -2.33
C VAL A 5 15.65 12.91 -1.54
N ASP A 6 15.54 12.95 -0.23
CA ASP A 6 16.07 11.92 0.66
C ASP A 6 15.06 10.79 0.91
N ILE A 7 13.77 11.11 1.04
CA ILE A 7 12.72 10.16 1.38
C ILE A 7 11.56 10.26 0.39
N TYR A 8 11.19 9.13 -0.19
CA TYR A 8 9.95 8.98 -0.97
C TYR A 8 8.93 8.13 -0.23
N MET A 9 7.67 8.57 -0.23
CA MET A 9 6.53 7.84 0.33
C MET A 9 5.43 7.65 -0.72
N PRO A 10 5.66 6.84 -1.75
CA PRO A 10 4.67 6.62 -2.79
C PRO A 10 3.49 5.78 -2.28
N ASP A 11 2.30 6.11 -2.76
CA ASP A 11 1.12 5.25 -2.63
C ASP A 11 1.05 4.26 -3.79
N PHE A 12 0.90 2.97 -3.51
CA PHE A 12 0.54 1.98 -4.51
C PHE A 12 -0.88 1.49 -4.25
N LYS A 13 -1.85 2.03 -5.00
CA LYS A 13 -3.29 1.90 -4.69
C LYS A 13 -3.98 0.75 -5.40
N PHE A 14 -3.67 0.50 -6.68
CA PHE A 14 -4.33 -0.51 -7.49
C PHE A 14 -3.34 -1.29 -8.33
N TRP A 15 -3.51 -2.61 -8.37
CA TRP A 15 -2.75 -3.52 -9.23
C TRP A 15 -3.36 -3.66 -10.63
N ASP A 16 -4.68 -3.87 -10.70
CA ASP A 16 -5.42 -4.14 -11.93
C ASP A 16 -5.85 -2.83 -12.61
N PRO A 17 -5.55 -2.62 -13.90
CA PRO A 17 -6.01 -1.46 -14.68
C PRO A 17 -7.53 -1.28 -14.69
N ARG A 18 -8.30 -2.38 -14.62
CA ARG A 18 -9.77 -2.33 -14.58
C ARG A 18 -10.26 -1.71 -13.26
N GLN A 19 -9.65 -2.10 -12.14
CA GLN A 19 -9.97 -1.52 -10.83
C GLN A 19 -9.53 -0.07 -10.74
N ALA A 20 -8.34 0.25 -11.23
CA ALA A 20 -7.86 1.63 -11.33
C ALA A 20 -8.77 2.50 -12.19
N ARG A 21 -9.25 1.98 -13.33
CA ARG A 21 -10.25 2.66 -14.16
C ARG A 21 -11.58 2.86 -13.43
N ARG A 22 -12.07 1.82 -12.75
CA ARG A 22 -13.36 1.84 -12.05
C ARG A 22 -13.38 2.87 -10.92
N TYR A 23 -12.39 2.81 -10.02
CA TYR A 23 -12.41 3.59 -8.78
C TYR A 23 -11.63 4.90 -8.85
N ALA A 24 -10.61 5.00 -9.70
CA ALA A 24 -9.76 6.18 -9.81
C ALA A 24 -9.84 6.89 -11.17
N LYS A 25 -10.57 6.32 -12.15
CA LYS A 25 -10.65 6.83 -13.54
C LYS A 25 -9.29 6.91 -14.25
N ALA A 26 -8.31 6.10 -13.81
CA ALA A 26 -6.92 6.12 -14.27
C ALA A 26 -6.45 4.70 -14.63
N PRO A 27 -6.79 4.16 -15.82
CA PRO A 27 -6.46 2.79 -16.20
C PRO A 27 -4.96 2.55 -16.37
N ASP A 28 -4.18 3.56 -16.60
CA ASP A 28 -2.72 3.54 -16.73
C ASP A 28 -1.98 3.63 -15.37
N TYR A 29 -2.73 3.93 -14.30
CA TYR A 29 -2.15 4.12 -12.96
C TYR A 29 -1.23 2.98 -12.51
N PRO A 30 -1.61 1.68 -12.60
CA PRO A 30 -0.76 0.61 -12.09
C PRO A 30 0.61 0.53 -12.78
N GLU A 31 0.67 0.79 -14.09
CA GLU A 31 1.92 0.81 -14.83
C GLU A 31 2.78 2.03 -14.46
N VAL A 32 2.17 3.21 -14.43
CA VAL A 32 2.84 4.45 -14.05
C VAL A 32 3.37 4.36 -12.62
N ALA A 33 2.57 3.84 -11.67
CA ALA A 33 2.97 3.66 -10.28
C ALA A 33 4.20 2.72 -10.17
N ARG A 34 4.19 1.58 -10.85
CA ARG A 34 5.33 0.65 -10.85
C ARG A 34 6.61 1.30 -11.36
N ARG A 35 6.54 2.04 -12.46
CA ARG A 35 7.72 2.74 -13.02
C ARG A 35 8.22 3.82 -12.07
N ALA A 36 7.31 4.63 -11.52
CA ALA A 36 7.66 5.70 -10.60
C ALA A 36 8.31 5.18 -9.31
N ILE A 37 7.71 4.14 -8.69
CA ILE A 37 8.23 3.53 -7.45
C ILE A 37 9.62 2.91 -7.69
N LYS A 38 9.82 2.22 -8.81
CA LYS A 38 11.15 1.66 -9.17
C LYS A 38 12.18 2.78 -9.33
N GLU A 39 11.82 3.88 -9.96
CA GLU A 39 12.73 5.02 -10.13
C GLU A 39 13.04 5.69 -8.79
N MET A 40 12.05 5.87 -7.92
CA MET A 40 12.28 6.38 -6.56
C MET A 40 13.24 5.48 -5.79
N HIS A 41 13.04 4.16 -5.87
CA HIS A 41 13.92 3.19 -5.21
C HIS A 41 15.34 3.21 -5.79
N ARG A 42 15.49 3.38 -7.11
CA ARG A 42 16.79 3.55 -7.76
C ARG A 42 17.53 4.77 -7.21
N GLN A 43 16.82 5.88 -6.97
CA GLN A 43 17.43 7.13 -6.51
C GLN A 43 17.90 7.09 -5.06
N VAL A 44 17.09 6.53 -4.15
CA VAL A 44 17.34 6.63 -2.70
C VAL A 44 17.53 5.29 -1.99
N GLY A 45 17.20 4.17 -2.64
CA GLY A 45 17.33 2.82 -2.09
C GLY A 45 16.26 2.47 -1.04
N PRO A 46 16.47 1.38 -0.29
CA PRO A 46 15.59 0.98 0.80
C PRO A 46 15.62 1.99 1.95
N LEU A 47 14.55 2.02 2.76
CA LEU A 47 14.44 2.96 3.88
C LEU A 47 15.52 2.67 4.94
N VAL A 48 16.28 3.70 5.27
CA VAL A 48 17.26 3.73 6.36
C VAL A 48 16.70 4.58 7.49
N THR A 49 16.74 4.05 8.70
CA THR A 49 16.32 4.73 9.93
C THR A 49 17.50 4.93 10.86
N ASP A 50 17.42 5.94 11.73
CA ASP A 50 18.36 6.10 12.84
C ASP A 50 18.07 5.11 14.00
N GLU A 51 18.83 5.23 15.07
CA GLU A 51 18.70 4.41 16.29
C GLU A 51 17.34 4.59 17.01
N ASN A 52 16.63 5.68 16.76
CA ASN A 52 15.32 5.97 17.31
C ASN A 52 14.17 5.55 16.36
N GLY A 53 14.49 4.97 15.20
CA GLY A 53 13.53 4.58 14.18
C GLY A 53 13.07 5.72 13.27
N LEU A 54 13.73 6.88 13.32
CA LEU A 54 13.42 8.02 12.46
C LEU A 54 13.99 7.79 11.05
N ALA A 55 13.17 7.99 10.04
CA ALA A 55 13.60 7.81 8.65
C ALA A 55 14.63 8.88 8.25
N LEU A 56 15.76 8.44 7.71
CA LEU A 56 16.84 9.30 7.24
C LEU A 56 16.84 9.45 5.72
N ARG A 57 16.64 8.34 4.99
CA ARG A 57 16.57 8.29 3.53
C ARG A 57 15.92 6.99 3.07
N GLY A 58 15.45 6.97 1.83
CA GLY A 58 14.96 5.75 1.18
C GLY A 58 13.50 5.80 0.82
N VAL A 59 12.94 4.65 0.44
CA VAL A 59 11.54 4.52 0.04
C VAL A 59 10.74 3.78 1.12
N LEU A 60 9.58 4.35 1.46
CA LEU A 60 8.52 3.72 2.22
C LEU A 60 7.29 3.62 1.32
N VAL A 61 6.87 2.41 0.95
CA VAL A 61 5.68 2.22 0.12
C VAL A 61 4.44 2.15 0.98
N ARG A 62 3.45 3.00 0.68
CA ARG A 62 2.15 2.97 1.36
C ARG A 62 1.12 2.24 0.51
N HIS A 63 0.32 1.40 1.14
CA HIS A 63 -0.75 0.66 0.48
C HIS A 63 -2.02 0.68 1.33
N LEU A 64 -3.12 1.17 0.75
CA LEU A 64 -4.43 1.18 1.40
C LEU A 64 -5.13 -0.15 1.16
N VAL A 65 -5.39 -0.90 2.22
CA VAL A 65 -6.18 -2.12 2.17
C VAL A 65 -7.64 -1.75 1.92
N MET A 66 -8.24 -2.35 0.90
CA MET A 66 -9.61 -2.05 0.48
C MET A 66 -10.52 -3.28 0.58
N PRO A 67 -11.85 -3.08 0.78
CA PRO A 67 -12.81 -4.17 0.84
C PRO A 67 -12.74 -5.07 -0.39
N GLY A 68 -12.86 -6.40 -0.19
CA GLY A 68 -12.87 -7.38 -1.27
C GLY A 68 -11.57 -7.49 -2.07
N ASP A 69 -10.47 -6.99 -1.50
CA ASP A 69 -9.14 -6.94 -2.15
C ASP A 69 -9.16 -6.29 -3.55
N VAL A 70 -10.04 -5.31 -3.77
CA VAL A 70 -10.13 -4.59 -5.07
C VAL A 70 -8.85 -3.85 -5.41
N ALA A 71 -8.02 -3.56 -4.43
CA ALA A 71 -6.69 -2.96 -4.61
C ALA A 71 -5.67 -3.95 -5.18
N GLY A 72 -5.84 -5.27 -4.95
CA GLY A 72 -4.90 -6.30 -5.37
C GLY A 72 -3.66 -6.37 -4.48
N THR A 73 -3.88 -6.37 -3.17
CA THR A 73 -2.82 -6.34 -2.14
C THR A 73 -1.80 -7.45 -2.34
N GLN A 74 -2.24 -8.67 -2.61
CA GLN A 74 -1.35 -9.82 -2.79
C GLN A 74 -0.35 -9.62 -3.94
N ASP A 75 -0.84 -9.14 -5.07
CA ASP A 75 0.01 -8.92 -6.25
C ASP A 75 0.96 -7.74 -6.03
N ILE A 76 0.50 -6.69 -5.35
CA ILE A 76 1.33 -5.55 -4.97
C ILE A 76 2.47 -5.98 -4.04
N MET A 77 2.19 -6.77 -3.00
CA MET A 77 3.22 -7.25 -2.06
C MET A 77 4.26 -8.14 -2.76
N ARG A 78 3.83 -9.05 -3.63
CA ARG A 78 4.73 -9.88 -4.45
C ARG A 78 5.62 -9.03 -5.37
N TRP A 79 5.05 -8.02 -5.99
CA TRP A 79 5.79 -7.13 -6.88
C TRP A 79 6.84 -6.32 -6.10
N ILE A 80 6.48 -5.75 -4.94
CA ILE A 80 7.41 -5.02 -4.07
C ILE A 80 8.60 -5.92 -3.68
N ALA A 81 8.33 -7.12 -3.18
CA ALA A 81 9.38 -8.05 -2.76
C ALA A 81 10.32 -8.43 -3.92
N ARG A 82 9.76 -8.66 -5.12
CA ARG A 82 10.53 -9.07 -6.30
C ARG A 82 11.35 -7.94 -6.91
N GLU A 83 10.77 -6.75 -7.03
CA GLU A 83 11.38 -5.65 -7.80
C GLU A 83 12.19 -4.68 -6.93
N MET A 84 11.88 -4.61 -5.64
CA MET A 84 12.53 -3.69 -4.71
C MET A 84 13.33 -4.41 -3.62
N GLY A 85 13.00 -5.66 -3.34
CA GLY A 85 13.66 -6.49 -2.34
C GLY A 85 12.82 -6.75 -1.08
N PRO A 86 13.16 -7.83 -0.33
CA PRO A 86 12.39 -8.28 0.83
C PRO A 86 12.51 -7.34 2.05
N ASP A 87 13.48 -6.46 2.08
CA ASP A 87 13.73 -5.45 3.10
C ASP A 87 13.07 -4.10 2.83
N THR A 88 12.20 -4.03 1.81
CA THR A 88 11.43 -2.83 1.52
C THR A 88 10.45 -2.54 2.66
N TYR A 89 10.45 -1.28 3.10
CA TYR A 89 9.58 -0.81 4.16
C TYR A 89 8.18 -0.53 3.60
N VAL A 90 7.16 -1.18 4.16
CA VAL A 90 5.77 -1.09 3.70
C VAL A 90 4.85 -0.64 4.82
N ASN A 91 4.01 0.35 4.55
CA ASN A 91 2.90 0.75 5.41
C ASN A 91 1.59 0.21 4.81
N LEU A 92 0.99 -0.79 5.46
CA LEU A 92 -0.36 -1.25 5.17
C LEU A 92 -1.35 -0.38 5.94
N MET A 93 -2.09 0.46 5.21
CA MET A 93 -3.07 1.37 5.82
C MET A 93 -4.43 0.69 5.93
N ALA A 94 -4.97 0.60 7.16
CA ALA A 94 -6.23 -0.05 7.47
C ALA A 94 -7.41 0.94 7.60
N GLN A 95 -7.19 2.22 7.40
CA GLN A 95 -8.16 3.29 7.65
C GLN A 95 -9.13 3.56 6.49
N TYR A 96 -9.37 2.57 5.61
CA TYR A 96 -10.35 2.74 4.54
C TYR A 96 -11.76 2.92 5.11
N HIS A 97 -12.44 3.94 4.64
CA HIS A 97 -13.88 4.15 4.82
C HIS A 97 -14.48 4.76 3.54
N PRO A 98 -15.75 4.46 3.24
CA PRO A 98 -16.43 5.05 2.09
C PRO A 98 -16.48 6.59 2.20
N ALA A 99 -16.12 7.26 1.12
CA ALA A 99 -16.14 8.72 1.05
C ALA A 99 -16.43 9.22 -0.36
N GLY A 100 -16.78 10.49 -0.48
CA GLY A 100 -17.01 11.15 -1.75
C GLY A 100 -18.18 10.53 -2.52
N ARG A 101 -17.90 10.02 -3.73
CA ARG A 101 -18.92 9.41 -4.62
C ARG A 101 -19.19 7.94 -4.33
N VAL A 102 -18.55 7.35 -3.34
CA VAL A 102 -18.79 5.95 -2.97
C VAL A 102 -20.14 5.84 -2.27
N SER A 103 -21.05 5.09 -2.88
CA SER A 103 -22.42 4.89 -2.38
C SER A 103 -22.84 3.44 -2.57
N ALA A 104 -23.90 3.05 -1.85
CA ALA A 104 -24.48 1.71 -1.97
C ALA A 104 -25.02 1.39 -3.36
N THR A 105 -25.31 2.40 -4.18
CA THR A 105 -25.85 2.24 -5.54
C THR A 105 -24.75 2.27 -6.62
N GLU A 106 -23.71 3.06 -6.44
CA GLU A 106 -22.67 3.24 -7.46
C GLU A 106 -21.49 2.26 -7.25
N TYR A 107 -21.09 2.02 -5.99
CA TYR A 107 -19.97 1.14 -5.63
C TYR A 107 -20.30 0.30 -4.39
N PRO A 108 -21.31 -0.58 -4.44
CA PRO A 108 -21.79 -1.33 -3.27
C PRO A 108 -20.70 -2.23 -2.66
N GLU A 109 -19.79 -2.75 -3.46
CA GLU A 109 -18.73 -3.65 -3.03
C GLU A 109 -17.69 -2.98 -2.11
N ILE A 110 -17.51 -1.66 -2.23
CA ILE A 110 -16.61 -0.88 -1.37
C ILE A 110 -17.36 0.12 -0.48
N TYR A 111 -18.70 0.08 -0.47
CA TYR A 111 -19.51 0.91 0.43
C TYR A 111 -19.61 0.29 1.83
N ARG A 112 -18.46 -0.03 2.40
CA ARG A 112 -18.29 -0.54 3.77
C ARG A 112 -16.86 -0.36 4.23
N CYS A 113 -16.64 -0.47 5.52
CA CYS A 113 -15.27 -0.54 6.04
C CYS A 113 -14.65 -1.92 5.76
N ILE A 114 -13.35 -1.99 5.85
CA ILE A 114 -12.62 -3.24 5.83
C ILE A 114 -12.89 -4.04 7.11
N THR A 115 -12.80 -5.34 7.01
CA THR A 115 -12.96 -6.26 8.14
C THR A 115 -11.60 -6.64 8.74
N GLY A 116 -11.60 -7.09 9.99
CA GLY A 116 -10.38 -7.63 10.60
C GLY A 116 -9.80 -8.85 9.84
N SER A 117 -10.64 -9.60 9.13
CA SER A 117 -10.20 -10.69 8.26
C SER A 117 -9.45 -10.17 7.04
N GLU A 118 -9.93 -9.10 6.41
CA GLU A 118 -9.26 -8.48 5.26
C GLU A 118 -7.90 -7.87 5.63
N ILE A 119 -7.80 -7.30 6.82
CA ILE A 119 -6.51 -6.81 7.35
C ILE A 119 -5.55 -7.98 7.57
N ARG A 120 -6.00 -9.08 8.21
CA ARG A 120 -5.16 -10.26 8.39
C ARG A 120 -4.68 -10.83 7.06
N GLN A 121 -5.57 -10.92 6.05
CA GLN A 121 -5.20 -11.36 4.71
C GLN A 121 -4.12 -10.46 4.08
N ALA A 122 -4.20 -9.14 4.28
CA ALA A 122 -3.19 -8.21 3.78
C ALA A 122 -1.83 -8.42 4.47
N ILE A 123 -1.82 -8.63 5.78
CA ILE A 123 -0.61 -8.95 6.55
C ILE A 123 -0.04 -10.30 6.13
N ASP A 124 -0.89 -11.31 5.95
CA ASP A 124 -0.47 -12.64 5.46
C ASP A 124 0.13 -12.54 4.05
N ALA A 125 -0.45 -11.73 3.17
CA ALA A 125 0.10 -11.47 1.84
C ALA A 125 1.48 -10.80 1.90
N PHE A 126 1.68 -9.85 2.82
CA PHE A 126 2.97 -9.22 3.07
C PHE A 126 4.03 -10.25 3.47
N HIS A 127 3.74 -11.09 4.47
CA HIS A 127 4.68 -12.13 4.92
C HIS A 127 4.90 -13.23 3.87
N ALA A 128 3.85 -13.67 3.19
CA ALA A 128 3.92 -14.67 2.13
C ALA A 128 4.77 -14.21 0.93
N ALA A 129 4.83 -12.90 0.68
CA ALA A 129 5.72 -12.33 -0.33
C ALA A 129 7.19 -12.30 0.09
N GLY A 130 7.52 -12.59 1.36
CA GLY A 130 8.86 -12.56 1.91
C GLY A 130 9.31 -11.18 2.42
N LEU A 131 8.38 -10.23 2.54
CA LEU A 131 8.65 -8.92 3.12
C LEU A 131 8.80 -9.02 4.65
N SER A 132 9.66 -8.18 5.23
CA SER A 132 10.02 -8.25 6.66
C SER A 132 9.85 -6.93 7.43
N ARG A 133 9.70 -5.81 6.74
CA ARG A 133 9.64 -4.48 7.36
C ARG A 133 8.25 -3.85 7.18
N LEU A 134 7.33 -4.23 8.08
CA LEU A 134 5.99 -3.66 8.15
C LEU A 134 5.99 -2.45 9.09
N ASP A 135 5.45 -1.31 8.60
CA ASP A 135 5.21 -0.15 9.43
C ASP A 135 3.97 -0.40 10.30
N ARG A 136 4.16 -0.32 11.60
CA ARG A 136 3.21 -0.55 12.69
C ARG A 136 3.04 -2.00 13.14
N ASP A 137 2.81 -2.12 14.43
CA ASP A 137 2.47 -3.38 15.09
C ASP A 137 1.08 -3.87 14.62
N PRO A 138 0.92 -5.14 14.25
CA PRO A 138 -0.38 -5.73 13.90
C PRO A 138 -1.49 -5.53 14.93
N VAL A 139 -1.15 -5.27 16.19
CA VAL A 139 -2.09 -5.00 17.28
C VAL A 139 -2.86 -3.69 17.07
N ASP A 140 -2.23 -2.67 16.48
CA ASP A 140 -2.88 -1.41 16.17
C ASP A 140 -3.98 -1.54 15.08
N PHE A 141 -3.84 -2.52 14.20
CA PHE A 141 -4.84 -2.78 13.15
C PHE A 141 -6.18 -3.25 13.70
N ALA A 142 -6.19 -4.05 14.79
CA ALA A 142 -7.42 -4.56 15.38
C ALA A 142 -8.27 -3.46 16.04
N GLN A 143 -7.65 -2.36 16.45
CA GLN A 143 -8.34 -1.22 17.08
C GLN A 143 -8.83 -0.18 16.05
N MET A 144 -8.29 -0.19 14.82
CA MET A 144 -8.65 0.78 13.77
C MET A 144 -9.92 0.43 12.97
N VAL A 145 -10.47 -0.77 13.14
CA VAL A 145 -11.64 -1.29 12.39
C VAL A 145 -12.97 -0.79 12.96
N SER A 146 -12.99 0.31 13.69
CA SER A 146 -14.23 0.97 14.10
C SER A 146 -14.66 2.00 13.05
N CYS A 147 -15.49 1.55 12.13
CA CYS A 147 -16.34 2.46 11.37
C CYS A 147 -17.46 2.96 12.30
N HIS A 148 -17.34 4.18 12.71
CA HIS A 148 -18.43 4.87 13.40
C HIS A 148 -19.20 5.72 12.39
#